data_b91ec9a61c2db3f10e9f57ada3966dd9
#
_entry.id   b91ec9a61c2db3f10e9f57ada3966dd9
#
_cell.length_a   1.000
_cell.length_b   1.000
_cell.length_c   1.000
_cell.angle_alpha   90.00
_cell.angle_beta   90.00
_cell.angle_gamma   90.00
#
_symmetry.space_group_name_H-M   'P 1'
#
loop_
_entity.id
_entity.type
_entity.pdbx_description
1 polymer ?
#
loop_
_entity_poly.entity_id
_entity_poly.type
_entity_poly.pdbx_seq_one_letter_code
_entity_poly.pdbx_strand_id
1 'polypeptide(L)'
;AARRAKLKEFGADVALDSRSPDWVEEARKATGGRGVDLIVDQISGYVANANMQAAAVRGRIVNVGRLGGMKGEFDFDLHALKRIDYIGVTFRTRSVEEIREINRLMRADLLLAVETGALRLPVDSVYPFADADAAFARMRANAHFGKIVLSL
;
A
#
# COMPACT_ATOMS: atom_id res chain seq x y z
N ALA A 1 -10.74 -14.14 -0.79
CA ALA A 1 -10.75 -14.55 -2.21
C ALA A 1 -11.40 -13.48 -3.11
N ALA A 2 -12.65 -13.05 -2.87
CA ALA A 2 -13.38 -12.14 -3.77
C ALA A 2 -12.69 -10.78 -4.01
N ARG A 3 -12.15 -10.13 -2.95
CA ARG A 3 -11.43 -8.84 -3.09
C ARG A 3 -10.13 -8.98 -3.90
N ARG A 4 -9.41 -10.10 -3.79
CA ARG A 4 -8.19 -10.34 -4.58
C ARG A 4 -8.47 -10.46 -6.08
N ALA A 5 -9.56 -11.10 -6.45
CA ALA A 5 -9.94 -11.21 -7.86
C ALA A 5 -10.13 -9.84 -8.53
N LYS A 6 -10.70 -8.87 -7.79
CA LYS A 6 -10.88 -7.49 -8.28
C LYS A 6 -9.58 -6.71 -8.49
N LEU A 7 -8.47 -7.08 -7.83
CA LEU A 7 -7.21 -6.33 -7.97
C LEU A 7 -6.68 -6.35 -9.40
N LYS A 8 -6.96 -7.39 -10.17
CA LYS A 8 -6.58 -7.47 -11.60
C LYS A 8 -7.26 -6.40 -12.44
N GLU A 9 -8.50 -6.02 -12.10
CA GLU A 9 -9.25 -4.95 -12.79
C GLU A 9 -8.60 -3.56 -12.57
N PHE A 10 -7.73 -3.46 -11.55
CA PHE A 10 -6.98 -2.26 -11.19
C PHE A 10 -5.48 -2.38 -11.50
N GLY A 11 -5.10 -3.29 -12.40
CA GLY A 11 -3.75 -3.40 -12.94
C GLY A 11 -2.79 -4.31 -12.16
N ALA A 12 -3.28 -5.13 -11.23
CA ALA A 12 -2.41 -6.10 -10.56
C ALA A 12 -2.19 -7.33 -11.45
N ASP A 13 -0.94 -7.63 -11.78
CA ASP A 13 -0.56 -8.86 -12.49
C ASP A 13 -0.75 -10.08 -11.61
N VAL A 14 -0.37 -9.98 -10.33
CA VAL A 14 -0.46 -11.04 -9.33
C VAL A 14 -1.11 -10.51 -8.06
N ALA A 15 -2.04 -11.28 -7.49
CA ALA A 15 -2.73 -10.95 -6.24
C ALA A 15 -2.57 -12.09 -5.22
N LEU A 16 -1.65 -11.93 -4.28
CA LEU A 16 -1.29 -12.93 -3.29
C LEU A 16 -2.17 -12.87 -2.04
N ASP A 17 -2.27 -13.97 -1.30
CA ASP A 17 -2.86 -13.96 0.05
C ASP A 17 -1.77 -13.69 1.09
N SER A 18 -1.72 -12.49 1.62
CA SER A 18 -0.73 -12.12 2.66
C SER A 18 -0.84 -12.91 3.97
N ARG A 19 -1.87 -13.74 4.12
CA ARG A 19 -2.04 -14.68 5.25
C ARG A 19 -1.49 -16.06 4.95
N SER A 20 -1.19 -16.37 3.68
CA SER A 20 -0.47 -17.59 3.32
C SER A 20 0.95 -17.52 3.89
N PRO A 21 1.47 -18.60 4.49
CA PRO A 21 2.88 -18.62 4.92
C PRO A 21 3.84 -18.50 3.73
N ASP A 22 3.40 -18.84 2.53
CA ASP A 22 4.22 -18.93 1.33
C ASP A 22 4.21 -17.64 0.49
N TRP A 23 3.53 -16.58 0.93
CA TRP A 23 3.36 -15.37 0.10
C TRP A 23 4.69 -14.72 -0.32
N VAL A 24 5.72 -14.81 0.53
CA VAL A 24 7.07 -14.28 0.21
C VAL A 24 7.67 -15.06 -0.96
N GLU A 25 7.59 -16.37 -0.91
CA GLU A 25 8.09 -17.22 -1.98
C GLU A 25 7.29 -17.06 -3.27
N GLU A 26 5.97 -16.95 -3.16
CA GLU A 26 5.10 -16.66 -4.30
C GLU A 26 5.43 -15.31 -4.95
N ALA A 27 5.70 -14.26 -4.16
CA ALA A 27 6.14 -12.95 -4.65
C ALA A 27 7.49 -13.04 -5.37
N ARG A 28 8.43 -13.79 -4.81
CA ARG A 28 9.73 -14.02 -5.45
C ARG A 28 9.60 -14.80 -6.76
N LYS A 29 8.79 -15.84 -6.81
CA LYS A 29 8.50 -16.60 -8.05
C LYS A 29 7.92 -15.70 -9.13
N ALA A 30 6.98 -14.82 -8.76
CA ALA A 30 6.37 -13.86 -9.69
C ALA A 30 7.40 -12.87 -10.31
N THR A 31 8.56 -12.70 -9.67
CA THR A 31 9.66 -11.85 -10.12
C THR A 31 10.87 -12.64 -10.62
N GLY A 32 10.68 -13.90 -11.03
CA GLY A 32 11.76 -14.78 -11.51
C GLY A 32 12.84 -15.10 -10.46
N GLY A 33 12.46 -15.12 -9.18
CA GLY A 33 13.36 -15.38 -8.05
C GLY A 33 14.16 -14.17 -7.55
N ARG A 34 14.18 -13.07 -8.28
CA ARG A 34 14.96 -11.86 -7.96
C ARG A 34 14.42 -11.11 -6.74
N GLY A 35 13.12 -11.13 -6.54
CA GLY A 35 12.41 -10.34 -5.54
C GLY A 35 11.86 -9.03 -6.10
N VAL A 36 11.16 -8.28 -5.25
CA VAL A 36 10.41 -7.08 -5.60
C VAL A 36 11.29 -5.83 -5.46
N ASP A 37 11.35 -4.98 -6.48
CA ASP A 37 12.18 -3.77 -6.48
C ASP A 37 11.64 -2.67 -5.57
N LEU A 38 10.31 -2.53 -5.49
CA LEU A 38 9.64 -1.51 -4.69
C LEU A 38 8.47 -2.11 -3.93
N ILE A 39 8.45 -1.89 -2.62
CA ILE A 39 7.33 -2.25 -1.74
C ILE A 39 6.75 -0.98 -1.14
N VAL A 40 5.46 -0.73 -1.39
CA VAL A 40 4.69 0.31 -0.71
C VAL A 40 3.96 -0.33 0.47
N ASP A 41 4.53 -0.18 1.67
CA ASP A 41 4.09 -0.89 2.86
C ASP A 41 3.04 -0.08 3.65
N GLN A 42 1.83 -0.62 3.71
CA GLN A 42 0.71 -0.07 4.48
C GLN A 42 0.56 -0.74 5.85
N ILE A 43 1.28 -1.83 6.10
CA ILE A 43 1.07 -2.71 7.26
C ILE A 43 2.10 -2.46 8.34
N SER A 44 3.39 -2.49 7.98
CA SER A 44 4.51 -2.35 8.94
C SER A 44 4.48 -3.42 10.06
N GLY A 45 4.98 -3.09 11.23
CA GLY A 45 4.92 -3.97 12.40
C GLY A 45 5.44 -5.37 12.10
N TYR A 46 4.57 -6.35 12.18
CA TYR A 46 4.91 -7.78 12.07
C TYR A 46 5.34 -8.25 10.66
N VAL A 47 5.15 -7.45 9.60
CA VAL A 47 5.53 -7.85 8.23
C VAL A 47 6.91 -7.33 7.78
N ALA A 48 7.60 -6.54 8.61
CA ALA A 48 8.83 -5.86 8.19
C ALA A 48 9.89 -6.83 7.66
N ASN A 49 10.18 -7.91 8.39
CA ASN A 49 11.16 -8.91 7.97
C ASN A 49 10.70 -9.70 6.73
N ALA A 50 9.42 -10.05 6.65
CA ALA A 50 8.86 -10.73 5.48
C ALA A 50 8.91 -9.85 4.22
N ASN A 51 8.64 -8.55 4.35
CA ASN A 51 8.81 -7.59 3.27
C ASN A 51 10.29 -7.54 2.80
N MET A 52 11.24 -7.52 3.72
CA MET A 52 12.65 -7.56 3.37
C MET A 52 13.05 -8.88 2.69
N GLN A 53 12.47 -10.01 3.10
CA GLN A 53 12.68 -11.31 2.43
C GLN A 53 12.14 -11.30 1.00
N ALA A 54 10.97 -10.69 0.76
CA ALA A 54 10.37 -10.57 -0.55
C ALA A 54 11.09 -9.57 -1.46
N ALA A 55 11.73 -8.54 -0.89
CA ALA A 55 12.43 -7.52 -1.65
C ALA A 55 13.64 -8.06 -2.41
N ALA A 56 13.96 -7.46 -3.53
CA ALA A 56 15.20 -7.67 -4.27
C ALA A 56 16.40 -7.08 -3.52
N VAL A 57 17.60 -7.49 -3.89
CA VAL A 57 18.85 -6.81 -3.47
C VAL A 57 18.82 -5.38 -4.01
N ARG A 58 19.07 -4.40 -3.14
CA ARG A 58 18.93 -2.96 -3.39
C ARG A 58 17.47 -2.52 -3.68
N GLY A 59 16.51 -3.34 -3.24
CA GLY A 59 15.09 -2.98 -3.26
C GLY A 59 14.78 -1.85 -2.30
N ARG A 60 13.62 -1.24 -2.50
CA ARG A 60 13.13 -0.11 -1.70
C ARG A 60 11.84 -0.48 -1.00
N ILE A 61 11.76 -0.19 0.30
CA ILE A 61 10.53 -0.34 1.09
C ILE A 61 10.11 1.04 1.58
N VAL A 62 8.95 1.51 1.14
CA VAL A 62 8.37 2.78 1.56
C VAL A 62 7.30 2.52 2.61
N ASN A 63 7.60 2.85 3.86
CA ASN A 63 6.71 2.67 5.01
C ASN A 63 5.67 3.79 5.07
N VAL A 64 4.49 3.54 4.51
CA VAL A 64 3.39 4.51 4.40
C VAL A 64 2.39 4.36 5.53
N GLY A 65 1.93 3.12 5.79
CA GLY A 65 0.96 2.80 6.84
C GLY A 65 1.54 2.00 8.00
N ARG A 66 0.76 1.84 9.07
CA ARG A 66 1.13 1.08 10.27
C ARG A 66 -0.06 0.28 10.80
N LEU A 67 -0.83 -0.29 9.86
CA LEU A 67 -2.04 -1.05 10.19
C LEU A 67 -1.75 -2.35 10.97
N GLY A 68 -0.55 -2.90 10.83
CA GLY A 68 -0.08 -4.09 11.54
C GLY A 68 0.69 -3.80 12.82
N GLY A 69 0.83 -2.51 13.19
CA GLY A 69 1.50 -2.08 14.42
C GLY A 69 2.57 -1.01 14.19
N MET A 70 2.78 -0.19 15.22
CA MET A 70 3.78 0.89 15.22
C MET A 70 5.19 0.38 15.57
N LYS A 71 5.30 -0.83 16.08
CA LYS A 71 6.54 -1.49 16.48
C LYS A 71 6.57 -2.92 15.97
N GLY A 72 7.75 -3.45 15.74
CA GLY A 72 7.96 -4.82 15.28
C GLY A 72 9.43 -5.20 15.34
N GLU A 73 9.71 -6.47 15.08
CA GLU A 73 11.07 -6.98 14.94
C GLU A 73 11.67 -6.53 13.61
N PHE A 74 13.00 -6.31 13.61
CA PHE A 74 13.74 -5.89 12.43
C PHE A 74 15.07 -6.66 12.35
N ASP A 75 15.23 -7.42 11.28
CA ASP A 75 16.44 -8.17 10.98
C ASP A 75 17.47 -7.26 10.29
N PHE A 76 18.41 -6.75 11.07
CA PHE A 76 19.46 -5.85 10.58
C PHE A 76 20.45 -6.54 9.66
N ASP A 77 20.70 -7.83 9.83
CA ASP A 77 21.60 -8.58 8.95
C ASP A 77 20.98 -8.77 7.58
N LEU A 78 19.71 -9.18 7.51
CA LEU A 78 18.96 -9.29 6.26
C LEU A 78 18.88 -7.95 5.53
N HIS A 79 18.61 -6.86 6.27
CA HIS A 79 18.59 -5.49 5.73
C HIS A 79 19.94 -5.14 5.09
N ALA A 80 21.04 -5.39 5.79
CA ALA A 80 22.39 -5.11 5.32
C ALA A 80 22.80 -5.99 4.13
N LEU A 81 22.56 -7.30 4.19
CA LEU A 81 22.85 -8.25 3.10
C LEU A 81 22.16 -7.84 1.79
N LYS A 82 20.91 -7.40 1.87
CA LYS A 82 20.16 -6.96 0.70
C LYS A 82 20.36 -5.48 0.36
N ARG A 83 21.00 -4.69 1.22
CA ARG A 83 21.24 -3.24 1.03
C ARG A 83 19.94 -2.51 0.68
N ILE A 84 18.88 -2.76 1.47
CA ILE A 84 17.55 -2.24 1.24
C ILE A 84 17.45 -0.78 1.66
N ASP A 85 16.85 0.07 0.82
CA ASP A 85 16.42 1.40 1.23
C ASP A 85 15.09 1.27 2.01
N TYR A 86 15.12 1.44 3.34
CA TYR A 86 13.92 1.44 4.16
C TYR A 86 13.51 2.89 4.49
N ILE A 87 12.45 3.40 3.86
CA ILE A 87 12.10 4.82 3.83
C ILE A 87 10.82 5.06 4.62
N GLY A 88 10.89 5.87 5.67
CA GLY A 88 9.72 6.35 6.41
C GLY A 88 9.07 7.54 5.72
N VAL A 89 7.72 7.55 5.66
CA VAL A 89 6.96 8.70 5.16
C VAL A 89 5.87 9.12 6.14
N THR A 90 5.64 10.43 6.23
CA THR A 90 4.54 11.02 7.01
C THR A 90 4.26 12.44 6.53
N PHE A 91 3.03 12.91 6.74
CA PHE A 91 2.68 14.32 6.55
C PHE A 91 2.70 15.12 7.86
N ARG A 92 2.75 14.45 9.02
CA ARG A 92 2.60 15.09 10.34
C ARG A 92 3.70 16.07 10.72
N THR A 93 4.89 15.88 10.15
CA THR A 93 6.09 16.68 10.47
C THR A 93 6.63 17.46 9.26
N ARG A 94 5.87 17.50 8.16
CA ARG A 94 6.29 18.23 6.97
C ARG A 94 5.97 19.70 7.06
N SER A 95 6.87 20.53 6.53
CA SER A 95 6.60 21.96 6.34
C SER A 95 5.59 22.19 5.22
N VAL A 96 5.05 23.38 5.16
CA VAL A 96 4.13 23.79 4.08
C VAL A 96 4.84 23.73 2.72
N GLU A 97 6.11 24.10 2.69
CA GLU A 97 6.96 24.09 1.49
C GLU A 97 7.17 22.68 0.96
N GLU A 98 7.46 21.72 1.86
CA GLU A 98 7.57 20.30 1.49
C GLU A 98 6.24 19.76 0.92
N ILE A 99 5.12 20.14 1.53
CA ILE A 99 3.78 19.72 1.04
C ILE A 99 3.50 20.32 -0.34
N ARG A 100 3.85 21.59 -0.56
CA ARG A 100 3.72 22.24 -1.87
C ARG A 100 4.53 21.53 -2.94
N GLU A 101 5.78 21.18 -2.62
CA GLU A 101 6.64 20.47 -3.56
C GLU A 101 6.12 19.05 -3.88
N ILE A 102 5.65 18.30 -2.88
CA ILE A 102 5.01 17.00 -3.10
C ILE A 102 3.79 17.14 -4.02
N ASN A 103 2.93 18.13 -3.79
CA ASN A 103 1.77 18.38 -4.64
C ASN A 103 2.17 18.77 -6.06
N ARG A 104 3.23 19.56 -6.22
CA ARG A 104 3.75 19.94 -7.54
C ARG A 104 4.24 18.70 -8.31
N LEU A 105 5.03 17.83 -7.67
CA LEU A 105 5.52 16.58 -8.25
C LEU A 105 4.37 15.63 -8.57
N MET A 106 3.45 15.43 -7.63
CA MET A 106 2.27 14.58 -7.83
C MET A 106 1.44 15.03 -9.05
N ARG A 107 1.23 16.34 -9.19
CA ARG A 107 0.50 16.88 -10.36
C ARG A 107 1.25 16.67 -11.66
N ALA A 108 2.58 16.87 -11.66
CA ALA A 108 3.41 16.67 -12.84
C ALA A 108 3.39 15.20 -13.30
N ASP A 109 3.44 14.25 -12.35
CA ASP A 109 3.61 12.83 -12.66
C ASP A 109 2.27 12.10 -12.84
N LEU A 110 1.22 12.49 -12.11
CA LEU A 110 0.00 11.68 -11.99
C LEU A 110 -1.27 12.36 -12.52
N LEU A 111 -1.30 13.69 -12.71
CA LEU A 111 -2.53 14.39 -13.04
C LEU A 111 -3.16 13.88 -14.32
N LEU A 112 -2.38 13.69 -15.38
CA LEU A 112 -2.87 13.15 -16.65
C LEU A 112 -3.49 11.76 -16.49
N ALA A 113 -2.85 10.89 -15.70
CA ALA A 113 -3.37 9.54 -15.44
C ALA A 113 -4.70 9.56 -14.66
N VAL A 114 -4.89 10.55 -13.77
CA VAL A 114 -6.16 10.76 -13.07
C VAL A 114 -7.23 11.28 -14.04
N GLU A 115 -6.92 12.32 -14.83
CA GLU A 115 -7.86 12.94 -15.76
C GLU A 115 -8.33 11.98 -16.87
N THR A 116 -7.45 11.10 -17.33
CA THR A 116 -7.79 10.07 -18.33
C THR A 116 -8.43 8.82 -17.72
N GLY A 117 -8.54 8.73 -16.38
CA GLY A 117 -9.07 7.56 -15.68
C GLY A 117 -8.12 6.33 -15.66
N ALA A 118 -6.88 6.48 -16.16
CA ALA A 118 -5.87 5.43 -16.08
C ALA A 118 -5.47 5.14 -14.61
N LEU A 119 -5.42 6.18 -13.80
CA LEU A 119 -5.31 6.08 -12.33
C LEU A 119 -6.66 6.40 -11.70
N ARG A 120 -7.33 5.40 -11.16
CA ARG A 120 -8.64 5.53 -10.52
C ARG A 120 -8.68 4.79 -9.19
N LEU A 121 -9.44 5.32 -8.25
CA LEU A 121 -9.76 4.65 -6.99
C LEU A 121 -11.15 4.02 -7.10
N PRO A 122 -11.32 2.74 -6.71
CA PRO A 122 -12.64 2.15 -6.64
C PRO A 122 -13.47 2.86 -5.55
N VAL A 123 -14.71 3.21 -5.87
CA VAL A 123 -15.72 3.64 -4.90
C VAL A 123 -16.62 2.45 -4.61
N ASP A 124 -16.61 2.01 -3.35
CA ASP A 124 -17.42 0.87 -2.90
C ASP A 124 -18.88 1.26 -2.72
N SER A 125 -19.11 2.40 -2.06
CA SER A 125 -20.45 2.89 -1.73
C SER A 125 -20.44 4.40 -1.49
N VAL A 126 -21.59 5.03 -1.76
CA VAL A 126 -21.85 6.43 -1.44
C VAL A 126 -23.05 6.46 -0.47
N TYR A 127 -22.89 7.16 0.62
CA TYR A 127 -23.93 7.36 1.63
C TYR A 127 -24.29 8.85 1.71
N PRO A 128 -25.55 9.22 1.92
CA PRO A 128 -25.89 10.57 2.37
C PRO A 128 -25.15 10.89 3.69
N PHE A 129 -24.82 12.14 3.92
CA PHE A 129 -24.13 12.55 5.15
C PHE A 129 -24.93 12.17 6.41
N ALA A 130 -26.28 12.20 6.33
CA ALA A 130 -27.15 11.76 7.41
C ALA A 130 -26.94 10.29 7.82
N ASP A 131 -26.44 9.45 6.91
CA ASP A 131 -26.20 8.03 7.12
C ASP A 131 -24.72 7.70 7.43
N ALA A 132 -23.95 8.68 7.92
CA ALA A 132 -22.54 8.54 8.23
C ALA A 132 -22.25 7.36 9.17
N ASP A 133 -23.12 7.10 10.14
CA ASP A 133 -22.97 5.96 11.06
C ASP A 133 -23.01 4.60 10.34
N ALA A 134 -23.87 4.46 9.32
CA ALA A 134 -23.93 3.25 8.49
C ALA A 134 -22.66 3.10 7.65
N ALA A 135 -22.13 4.19 7.10
CA ALA A 135 -20.87 4.22 6.38
C ALA A 135 -19.70 3.78 7.27
N PHE A 136 -19.61 4.30 8.49
CA PHE A 136 -18.61 3.88 9.48
C PHE A 136 -18.80 2.43 9.92
N ALA A 137 -20.02 1.96 10.09
CA ALA A 137 -20.28 0.55 10.40
C ALA A 137 -19.76 -0.38 9.31
N ARG A 138 -19.99 -0.04 8.02
CA ARG A 138 -19.46 -0.78 6.87
C ARG A 138 -17.92 -0.78 6.85
N MET A 139 -17.30 0.35 7.18
CA MET A 139 -15.84 0.48 7.27
C MET A 139 -15.29 -0.41 8.40
N ARG A 140 -15.87 -0.36 9.60
CA ARG A 140 -15.47 -1.19 10.75
C ARG A 140 -15.63 -2.68 10.47
N ALA A 141 -16.67 -3.07 9.76
CA ALA A 141 -16.89 -4.45 9.33
C ALA A 141 -15.86 -4.94 8.29
N ASN A 142 -14.99 -4.06 7.79
CA ASN A 142 -14.03 -4.36 6.72
C ASN A 142 -14.69 -5.04 5.49
N ALA A 143 -15.92 -4.66 5.17
CA ALA A 143 -16.74 -5.27 4.11
C ALA A 143 -16.60 -4.56 2.76
N HIS A 144 -15.94 -3.40 2.73
CA HIS A 144 -15.78 -2.56 1.54
C HIS A 144 -14.57 -2.95 0.69
N PHE A 145 -14.63 -2.59 -0.59
CA PHE A 145 -13.49 -2.61 -1.52
C PHE A 145 -13.33 -1.23 -2.17
N GLY A 146 -12.34 -0.49 -1.71
CA GLY A 146 -12.10 0.89 -2.16
C GLY A 146 -12.60 1.92 -1.15
N LYS A 147 -13.07 3.06 -1.64
CA LYS A 147 -13.49 4.19 -0.81
C LYS A 147 -14.98 4.14 -0.49
N ILE A 148 -15.33 4.51 0.73
CA ILE A 148 -16.69 4.87 1.13
C ILE A 148 -16.77 6.38 1.09
N VAL A 149 -17.76 6.91 0.41
CA VAL A 149 -17.94 8.36 0.19
C VAL A 149 -19.19 8.81 0.92
N LEU A 150 -19.14 9.98 1.55
CA LEU A 150 -20.30 10.69 2.06
C LEU A 150 -20.64 11.84 1.10
N SER A 151 -21.89 11.91 0.65
CA SER A 151 -22.41 13.02 -0.14
C SER A 151 -23.10 14.03 0.76
N LEU A 152 -22.92 15.31 0.48
CA LEU A 152 -23.64 16.42 1.11
C LEU A 152 -24.98 16.64 0.41
#